data_7eeb40478353c0360b4c0450bc4c2874
#
_entry.id   7eeb40478353c0360b4c0450bc4c2874
#
_cell.length_a   1.000
_cell.length_b   1.000
_cell.length_c   1.000
_cell.angle_alpha   90.00
_cell.angle_beta   90.00
_cell.angle_gamma   90.00
#
_symmetry.space_group_name_H-M   'P 1'
#
loop_
_entity.id
_entity.type
_entity.pdbx_description
1 polymer ?
#
loop_
_entity_poly.entity_id
_entity_poly.type
_entity_poly.pdbx_seq_one_letter_code
_entity_poly.pdbx_strand_id
1 'polypeptide(L)'
;MKKLLSLTLVALMLTLSIFVVSCVDRNGGGSGEMIYTEDTTLGTGNTQFTLIVEHVNDRKVTFTINTDKAILSDALVEIGLLEGHESTYGLYIDAVNGVTHDYNTDKTYWAIYEGDNYASTGIDGITIVNGATYKLVASR
;
A
#
# COMPACT_ATOMS: atom_id res chain seq x y z
N MET A 1 -33.67 4.62 -51.54
CA MET A 1 -32.31 4.56 -50.97
C MET A 1 -31.93 5.73 -50.03
N LYS A 2 -32.87 6.59 -49.67
CA LYS A 2 -32.56 7.74 -48.79
C LYS A 2 -33.04 7.55 -47.33
N LYS A 3 -33.53 6.38 -46.98
CA LYS A 3 -34.05 6.09 -45.63
C LYS A 3 -33.16 5.17 -44.78
N LEU A 4 -32.10 4.63 -45.34
CA LEU A 4 -31.14 3.75 -44.63
C LEU A 4 -29.95 4.47 -44.03
N LEU A 5 -29.70 5.71 -44.45
CA LEU A 5 -28.57 6.50 -43.94
C LEU A 5 -28.85 7.22 -42.62
N SER A 6 -30.13 7.32 -42.24
CA SER A 6 -30.53 8.02 -41.02
C SER A 6 -30.54 7.13 -39.78
N LEU A 7 -30.55 5.81 -39.95
CA LEU A 7 -30.60 4.88 -38.80
C LEU A 7 -29.20 4.53 -38.26
N THR A 8 -28.16 4.72 -39.06
CA THR A 8 -26.78 4.42 -38.61
C THR A 8 -26.14 5.55 -37.81
N LEU A 9 -26.68 6.77 -37.92
CA LEU A 9 -26.14 7.92 -37.18
C LEU A 9 -26.69 8.03 -35.76
N VAL A 10 -27.81 7.38 -35.44
CA VAL A 10 -28.43 7.39 -34.11
C VAL A 10 -27.83 6.32 -33.20
N ALA A 11 -27.28 5.25 -33.77
CA ALA A 11 -26.67 4.16 -33.01
C ALA A 11 -25.25 4.50 -32.50
N LEU A 12 -24.61 5.57 -33.00
CA LEU A 12 -23.24 5.95 -32.64
C LEU A 12 -23.16 6.95 -31.48
N MET A 13 -24.28 7.46 -30.99
CA MET A 13 -24.32 8.47 -29.92
C MET A 13 -24.70 7.92 -28.55
N LEU A 14 -24.83 6.59 -28.39
CA LEU A 14 -25.26 6.00 -27.11
C LEU A 14 -24.14 5.24 -26.36
N THR A 15 -22.90 5.42 -26.73
CA THR A 15 -21.75 4.88 -25.97
C THR A 15 -21.00 5.99 -25.23
N LEU A 16 -21.73 6.88 -24.58
CA LEU A 16 -21.10 7.93 -23.81
C LEU A 16 -21.29 7.69 -22.33
N SER A 17 -20.19 7.29 -21.72
CA SER A 17 -19.80 7.70 -20.37
C SER A 17 -20.62 7.17 -19.21
N ILE A 18 -20.35 5.95 -18.81
CA ILE A 18 -20.43 5.65 -17.38
C ILE A 18 -19.07 6.06 -16.79
N PHE A 19 -18.91 7.33 -16.44
CA PHE A 19 -17.95 7.73 -15.45
C PHE A 19 -18.48 7.25 -14.11
N VAL A 20 -18.03 6.08 -13.69
CA VAL A 20 -18.17 5.69 -12.30
C VAL A 20 -17.27 6.62 -11.51
N VAL A 21 -17.84 7.72 -11.03
CA VAL A 21 -17.22 8.48 -9.94
C VAL A 21 -17.28 7.55 -8.74
N SER A 22 -16.20 6.84 -8.53
CA SER A 22 -15.98 6.14 -7.26
C SER A 22 -15.89 7.22 -6.19
N CYS A 23 -16.97 7.39 -5.43
CA CYS A 23 -16.91 8.15 -4.20
C CYS A 23 -15.98 7.40 -3.26
N VAL A 24 -14.76 7.91 -3.10
CA VAL A 24 -13.84 7.48 -2.05
C VAL A 24 -14.47 7.94 -0.74
N ASP A 25 -14.98 7.00 0.03
CA ASP A 25 -15.39 7.24 1.41
C ASP A 25 -14.17 7.66 2.24
N ARG A 26 -14.07 8.95 2.52
CA ARG A 26 -13.03 9.56 3.35
C ARG A 26 -13.33 9.39 4.85
N ASN A 27 -13.59 8.19 5.29
CA ASN A 27 -13.83 7.88 6.71
C ASN A 27 -12.68 7.10 7.36
N GLY A 28 -11.46 7.51 7.13
CA GLY A 28 -10.28 6.99 7.79
C GLY A 28 -9.12 7.92 7.54
N GLY A 29 -8.34 8.30 8.56
CA GLY A 29 -7.11 9.05 8.37
C GLY A 29 -6.21 8.35 7.35
N GLY A 30 -5.48 9.13 6.57
CA GLY A 30 -4.63 8.68 5.50
C GLY A 30 -5.08 9.17 4.13
N SER A 31 -4.14 9.33 3.23
CA SER A 31 -4.36 9.80 1.85
C SER A 31 -3.62 8.92 0.85
N GLY A 32 -4.14 8.87 -0.38
CA GLY A 32 -3.59 8.03 -1.44
C GLY A 32 -4.43 6.77 -1.70
N GLU A 33 -4.12 6.11 -2.80
CA GLU A 33 -4.74 4.85 -3.20
C GLU A 33 -3.76 3.70 -3.02
N MET A 34 -4.26 2.55 -2.60
CA MET A 34 -3.44 1.35 -2.48
C MET A 34 -2.91 0.93 -3.86
N ILE A 35 -1.59 0.66 -3.92
CA ILE A 35 -0.95 0.11 -5.11
C ILE A 35 -1.42 -1.33 -5.34
N TYR A 36 -1.46 -2.12 -4.26
CA TYR A 36 -1.92 -3.51 -4.28
C TYR A 36 -3.15 -3.66 -3.40
N THR A 37 -4.18 -4.27 -3.93
CA THR A 37 -5.47 -4.52 -3.25
C THR A 37 -5.68 -5.99 -2.90
N GLU A 38 -4.80 -6.87 -3.39
CA GLU A 38 -4.84 -8.31 -3.20
C GLU A 38 -3.46 -8.84 -2.76
N ASP A 39 -3.45 -10.01 -2.14
CA ASP A 39 -2.23 -10.67 -1.70
C ASP A 39 -1.28 -10.90 -2.87
N THR A 40 -0.03 -10.51 -2.70
CA THR A 40 0.92 -10.40 -3.82
C THR A 40 2.32 -10.86 -3.40
N THR A 41 3.03 -11.50 -4.34
CA THR A 41 4.46 -11.82 -4.17
C THR A 41 5.30 -10.76 -4.87
N LEU A 42 6.26 -10.18 -4.17
CA LEU A 42 7.12 -9.10 -4.65
C LEU A 42 8.61 -9.40 -4.40
N GLY A 43 9.43 -8.72 -5.18
CA GLY A 43 10.88 -8.76 -5.04
C GLY A 43 11.53 -10.04 -5.53
N THR A 44 12.85 -10.07 -5.43
CA THR A 44 13.71 -11.21 -5.80
C THR A 44 14.84 -11.35 -4.79
N GLY A 45 15.22 -12.55 -4.46
CA GLY A 45 16.30 -12.81 -3.52
C GLY A 45 16.17 -14.18 -2.84
N ASN A 46 17.14 -14.48 -1.99
CA ASN A 46 17.25 -15.78 -1.31
C ASN A 46 16.57 -15.81 0.06
N THR A 47 16.23 -14.65 0.60
CA THR A 47 15.50 -14.52 1.86
C THR A 47 14.04 -14.22 1.56
N GLN A 48 13.13 -14.93 2.18
CA GLN A 48 11.69 -14.72 2.04
C GLN A 48 11.07 -14.42 3.40
N PHE A 49 10.18 -13.43 3.42
CA PHE A 49 9.37 -13.12 4.61
C PHE A 49 7.95 -12.70 4.21
N THR A 50 7.05 -12.68 5.19
CA THR A 50 5.68 -12.20 5.03
C THR A 50 5.55 -10.81 5.60
N LEU A 51 4.96 -9.89 4.84
CA LEU A 51 4.54 -8.58 5.34
C LEU A 51 3.02 -8.48 5.27
N ILE A 52 2.39 -8.14 6.38
CA ILE A 52 0.96 -7.84 6.45
C ILE A 52 0.81 -6.34 6.59
N VAL A 53 0.12 -5.71 5.64
CA VAL A 53 -0.23 -4.28 5.69
C VAL A 53 -1.70 -4.16 6.05
N GLU A 54 -1.97 -3.57 7.21
CA GLU A 54 -3.32 -3.35 7.72
C GLU A 54 -3.66 -1.87 7.59
N HIS A 55 -4.58 -1.55 6.68
CA HIS A 55 -5.07 -0.20 6.47
C HIS A 55 -6.20 0.13 7.44
N VAL A 56 -6.51 1.42 7.58
CA VAL A 56 -7.75 1.84 8.22
C VAL A 56 -8.96 1.18 7.55
N ASN A 57 -10.03 0.92 8.30
CA ASN A 57 -11.22 0.17 7.86
C ASN A 57 -10.98 -1.35 7.69
N ASP A 58 -10.06 -1.91 8.45
CA ASP A 58 -9.77 -3.35 8.52
C ASP A 58 -9.37 -3.99 7.18
N ARG A 59 -8.98 -3.19 6.18
CA ARG A 59 -8.44 -3.71 4.93
C ARG A 59 -7.03 -4.21 5.15
N LYS A 60 -6.81 -5.46 4.78
CA LYS A 60 -5.55 -6.16 4.98
C LYS A 60 -5.05 -6.72 3.66
N VAL A 61 -3.77 -6.50 3.37
CA VAL A 61 -3.08 -7.10 2.22
C VAL A 61 -1.84 -7.82 2.72
N THR A 62 -1.66 -9.06 2.29
CA THR A 62 -0.51 -9.89 2.64
C THR A 62 0.47 -9.97 1.49
N PHE A 63 1.72 -9.67 1.77
CA PHE A 63 2.81 -9.74 0.80
C PHE A 63 3.76 -10.87 1.15
N THR A 64 4.09 -11.69 0.17
CA THR A 64 5.26 -12.59 0.24
C THR A 64 6.42 -11.86 -0.42
N ILE A 65 7.46 -11.53 0.34
CA ILE A 65 8.57 -10.71 -0.15
C ILE A 65 9.83 -11.53 -0.22
N ASN A 66 10.47 -11.50 -1.39
CA ASN A 66 11.79 -12.09 -1.60
C ASN A 66 12.82 -10.96 -1.70
N THR A 67 13.95 -11.11 -1.03
CA THR A 67 14.98 -10.08 -0.99
C THR A 67 16.36 -10.66 -0.70
N ASP A 68 17.40 -9.91 -1.08
CA ASP A 68 18.78 -10.10 -0.59
C ASP A 68 19.21 -9.00 0.38
N LYS A 69 18.29 -8.07 0.70
CA LYS A 69 18.55 -7.04 1.74
C LYS A 69 18.50 -7.64 3.13
N ALA A 70 19.31 -7.10 4.02
CA ALA A 70 19.37 -7.52 5.42
C ALA A 70 18.39 -6.74 6.31
N ILE A 71 18.04 -5.52 5.93
CA ILE A 71 17.23 -4.59 6.73
C ILE A 71 15.83 -4.44 6.12
N LEU A 72 14.82 -4.42 6.97
CA LEU A 72 13.41 -4.41 6.55
C LEU A 72 13.06 -3.17 5.73
N SER A 73 13.49 -1.98 6.16
CA SER A 73 13.27 -0.74 5.41
C SER A 73 13.87 -0.81 4.01
N ASP A 74 15.09 -1.29 3.87
CA ASP A 74 15.79 -1.36 2.59
C ASP A 74 15.06 -2.28 1.60
N ALA A 75 14.57 -3.42 2.07
CA ALA A 75 13.82 -4.35 1.25
C ALA A 75 12.50 -3.75 0.76
N LEU A 76 11.78 -3.04 1.63
CA LEU A 76 10.47 -2.47 1.30
C LEU A 76 10.58 -1.21 0.42
N VAL A 77 11.62 -0.41 0.61
CA VAL A 77 11.91 0.75 -0.25
C VAL A 77 12.33 0.28 -1.65
N GLU A 78 13.18 -0.74 -1.74
CA GLU A 78 13.65 -1.27 -3.04
C GLU A 78 12.51 -1.70 -3.96
N ILE A 79 11.46 -2.30 -3.40
CA ILE A 79 10.28 -2.76 -4.17
C ILE A 79 9.19 -1.69 -4.30
N GLY A 80 9.41 -0.48 -3.79
CA GLY A 80 8.47 0.63 -3.86
C GLY A 80 7.23 0.46 -2.99
N LEU A 81 7.27 -0.41 -1.99
CA LEU A 81 6.14 -0.66 -1.09
C LEU A 81 6.11 0.29 0.11
N LEU A 82 7.25 0.89 0.46
CA LEU A 82 7.43 1.82 1.55
C LEU A 82 8.10 3.10 1.05
N GLU A 83 7.56 4.23 1.47
CA GLU A 83 8.17 5.56 1.33
C GLU A 83 8.37 6.18 2.71
N GLY A 84 9.49 6.88 2.88
CA GLY A 84 9.82 7.52 4.14
C GLY A 84 10.92 8.56 3.99
N HIS A 85 11.20 9.27 5.06
CA HIS A 85 12.27 10.25 5.14
C HIS A 85 13.10 10.07 6.40
N GLU A 86 14.36 10.52 6.35
CA GLU A 86 15.25 10.49 7.50
C GLU A 86 14.74 11.42 8.60
N SER A 87 14.74 10.91 9.83
CA SER A 87 14.40 11.66 11.04
C SER A 87 15.47 11.53 12.09
N THR A 88 15.35 12.27 13.19
CA THR A 88 16.27 12.15 14.35
C THR A 88 16.29 10.75 14.96
N TYR A 89 15.22 9.97 14.76
CA TYR A 89 15.04 8.63 15.31
C TYR A 89 15.14 7.51 14.27
N GLY A 90 15.75 7.79 13.12
CA GLY A 90 15.84 6.88 11.98
C GLY A 90 14.78 7.16 10.90
N LEU A 91 14.50 6.19 10.06
CA LEU A 91 13.56 6.33 8.97
C LEU A 91 12.12 6.48 9.49
N TYR A 92 11.50 7.62 9.22
CA TYR A 92 10.08 7.85 9.46
C TYR A 92 9.28 7.34 8.26
N ILE A 93 8.24 6.54 8.51
CA ILE A 93 7.41 5.97 7.45
C ILE A 93 6.32 6.97 7.06
N ASP A 94 6.36 7.44 5.83
CA ASP A 94 5.35 8.34 5.27
C ASP A 94 4.21 7.57 4.62
N ALA A 95 4.53 6.61 3.76
CA ALA A 95 3.52 5.83 3.04
C ALA A 95 3.88 4.34 2.97
N VAL A 96 2.87 3.51 3.00
CA VAL A 96 2.97 2.06 2.76
C VAL A 96 1.89 1.65 1.78
N ASN A 97 2.28 0.88 0.77
CA ASN A 97 1.34 0.42 -0.27
C ASN A 97 0.55 1.58 -0.91
N GLY A 98 1.20 2.73 -1.08
CA GLY A 98 0.61 3.94 -1.67
C GLY A 98 -0.23 4.81 -0.73
N VAL A 99 -0.46 4.37 0.51
CA VAL A 99 -1.28 5.12 1.48
C VAL A 99 -0.38 5.85 2.48
N THR A 100 -0.55 7.18 2.53
CA THR A 100 0.18 8.08 3.42
C THR A 100 -0.58 8.27 4.72
N HIS A 101 0.13 8.19 5.85
CA HIS A 101 -0.34 8.57 7.17
C HIS A 101 0.58 9.64 7.76
N ASP A 102 0.00 10.74 8.26
CA ASP A 102 0.74 11.84 8.88
C ASP A 102 0.10 12.24 10.20
N TYR A 103 0.80 11.95 11.29
CA TYR A 103 0.32 12.24 12.64
C TYR A 103 0.00 13.72 12.88
N ASN A 104 0.70 14.63 12.23
CA ASN A 104 0.45 16.05 12.36
C ASN A 104 -0.87 16.48 11.71
N THR A 105 -1.25 15.82 10.62
CA THR A 105 -2.44 16.15 9.82
C THR A 105 -3.68 15.40 10.27
N ASP A 106 -3.59 14.09 10.47
CA ASP A 106 -4.76 13.22 10.67
C ASP A 106 -4.70 12.38 11.96
N LYS A 107 -3.61 12.53 12.75
CA LYS A 107 -3.35 11.76 13.96
C LYS A 107 -3.22 10.25 13.72
N THR A 108 -2.79 9.88 12.52
CA THR A 108 -2.52 8.49 12.16
C THR A 108 -1.05 8.29 11.83
N TYR A 109 -0.56 7.06 12.00
CA TYR A 109 0.82 6.68 11.74
C TYR A 109 0.89 5.19 11.38
N TRP A 110 2.03 4.77 10.82
CA TRP A 110 2.31 3.36 10.57
C TRP A 110 3.00 2.73 11.78
N ALA A 111 2.29 1.87 12.50
CA ALA A 111 2.84 1.07 13.58
C ALA A 111 3.54 -0.17 13.04
N ILE A 112 4.67 -0.55 13.63
CA ILE A 112 5.51 -1.65 13.17
C ILE A 112 5.42 -2.81 14.17
N TYR A 113 5.24 -4.03 13.66
CA TYR A 113 5.23 -5.25 14.46
C TYR A 113 6.17 -6.31 13.89
N GLU A 114 6.84 -7.01 14.78
CA GLU A 114 7.57 -8.25 14.52
C GLU A 114 6.73 -9.41 15.03
N GLY A 115 6.10 -10.16 14.11
CA GLY A 115 5.04 -11.08 14.48
C GLY A 115 3.84 -10.35 15.09
N ASP A 116 3.52 -10.68 16.34
CA ASP A 116 2.45 -10.02 17.11
C ASP A 116 2.96 -9.00 18.12
N ASN A 117 4.27 -8.79 18.20
CA ASN A 117 4.87 -7.86 19.13
C ASN A 117 5.16 -6.51 18.48
N TYR A 118 4.81 -5.44 19.16
CA TYR A 118 5.19 -4.08 18.73
C TYR A 118 6.71 -3.97 18.66
N ALA A 119 7.24 -3.46 17.56
CA ALA A 119 8.68 -3.35 17.36
C ALA A 119 9.31 -2.41 18.39
N SER A 120 10.47 -2.81 18.92
CA SER A 120 11.22 -1.99 19.88
C SER A 120 12.13 -0.97 19.21
N THR A 121 12.31 -1.05 17.90
CA THR A 121 13.14 -0.16 17.08
C THR A 121 12.34 0.39 15.89
N GLY A 122 12.89 1.42 15.22
CA GLY A 122 12.40 1.85 13.92
C GLY A 122 12.59 0.77 12.85
N ILE A 123 11.95 0.93 11.71
CA ILE A 123 11.96 -0.06 10.62
C ILE A 123 13.36 -0.28 10.02
N ASP A 124 14.22 0.73 10.10
CA ASP A 124 15.62 0.69 9.69
C ASP A 124 16.55 -0.02 10.70
N GLY A 125 16.04 -0.34 11.88
CA GLY A 125 16.73 -1.14 12.89
C GLY A 125 16.33 -2.63 12.90
N ILE A 126 15.39 -3.05 12.05
CA ILE A 126 14.90 -4.43 12.01
C ILE A 126 15.68 -5.25 10.99
N THR A 127 16.39 -6.27 11.48
CA THR A 127 17.04 -7.25 10.60
C THR A 127 16.02 -8.30 10.15
N ILE A 128 16.00 -8.58 8.85
CA ILE A 128 15.09 -9.57 8.26
C ILE A 128 15.52 -10.98 8.68
N VAL A 129 14.53 -11.74 9.13
CA VAL A 129 14.68 -13.18 9.42
C VAL A 129 13.89 -13.98 8.38
N ASN A 130 14.54 -14.94 7.75
CA ASN A 130 13.90 -15.81 6.75
C ASN A 130 12.71 -16.54 7.35
N GLY A 131 11.56 -16.46 6.69
CA GLY A 131 10.31 -17.07 7.13
C GLY A 131 9.54 -16.28 8.20
N ALA A 132 10.06 -15.12 8.65
CA ALA A 132 9.39 -14.30 9.65
C ALA A 132 8.16 -13.56 9.06
N THR A 133 7.31 -13.08 9.95
CA THR A 133 6.17 -12.22 9.62
C THR A 133 6.35 -10.86 10.27
N TYR A 134 6.19 -9.81 9.48
CA TYR A 134 6.16 -8.43 9.94
C TYR A 134 4.81 -7.81 9.61
N LYS A 135 4.41 -6.77 10.37
CA LYS A 135 3.18 -6.04 10.09
C LYS A 135 3.44 -4.54 10.10
N LEU A 136 2.80 -3.85 9.17
CA LEU A 136 2.66 -2.40 9.17
C LEU A 136 1.18 -2.08 9.30
N VAL A 137 0.82 -1.44 10.40
CA VAL A 137 -0.58 -1.23 10.79
C VAL A 137 -0.86 0.25 10.89
N ALA A 138 -1.84 0.72 10.13
CA ALA A 138 -2.35 2.09 10.25
C ALA A 138 -3.01 2.27 11.62
N SER A 139 -2.44 3.11 12.46
CA SER A 139 -2.83 3.30 13.87
C SER A 139 -3.12 4.76 14.19
N ARG A 140 -3.80 5.01 15.30
CA ARG A 140 -4.11 6.35 15.84
C ARG A 140 -3.57 6.50 17.27
#